data_750bb1c4827a4485e89a1a24e7eaa296
#
_entry.id   750bb1c4827a4485e89a1a24e7eaa296
#
_cell.length_a   1.000
_cell.length_b   1.000
_cell.length_c   1.000
_cell.angle_alpha   90.00
_cell.angle_beta   90.00
_cell.angle_gamma   90.00
#
_symmetry.space_group_name_H-M   'P 1'
#
loop_
_entity.id
_entity.type
_entity.pdbx_description
1 polymer ?
#
loop_
_entity_poly.entity_id
_entity_poly.type
_entity_poly.pdbx_seq_one_letter_code
_entity_poly.pdbx_strand_id
1 'polypeptide(L)'
;MKGKQGMCFLSLCLAVLLLACEGAEPALDASMARSNGESEEVTVDSLAIKAKQAILAYPALTDANCEEFLLTWAAEHPEHRFELTTSKGDMLLETFDDVPLHSANFHYKVARKYYAPSEFVRIVPDFVVQGGNSEDTRAQELRWLIGKHTLPAEFHSNRLHFRGALAMGRTYTGNPEKRSASYDFYLVVGRKVTRAELARLEREKGFTYTEAQKARYVREGGTPHLDFEHTVFGQLTDGFDALKALSIEPTDASDWPLRRQEFRLKVLSD
;
A
#
# COMPACT_ATOMS: atom_id res chain seq x y z
N MET A 1 -16.46 53.19 33.99
CA MET A 1 -15.64 53.46 35.19
C MET A 1 -14.40 52.59 35.03
N LYS A 2 -13.29 53.20 34.71
CA LYS A 2 -12.05 53.44 35.47
C LYS A 2 -11.39 52.10 35.86
N GLY A 3 -10.18 51.79 35.57
CA GLY A 3 -8.94 52.51 35.17
C GLY A 3 -7.84 51.45 35.11
N LYS A 4 -6.93 51.50 34.23
CA LYS A 4 -5.67 52.22 34.16
C LYS A 4 -4.58 51.68 35.07
N GLN A 5 -3.49 51.37 34.42
CA GLN A 5 -2.07 51.70 34.71
C GLN A 5 -1.30 50.52 35.31
N GLY A 6 -0.07 50.20 34.99
CA GLY A 6 0.89 50.84 34.13
C GLY A 6 2.30 50.41 34.54
N MET A 7 3.19 50.35 33.56
CA MET A 7 4.58 50.85 33.69
C MET A 7 5.50 50.16 34.72
N CYS A 8 6.73 49.90 34.58
CA CYS A 8 7.84 50.35 33.69
C CYS A 8 9.17 49.75 34.21
N PHE A 9 10.14 49.59 33.32
CA PHE A 9 11.59 49.70 33.53
C PHE A 9 12.32 48.79 34.56
N LEU A 10 13.37 48.06 34.17
CA LEU A 10 14.72 48.65 34.19
C LEU A 10 15.74 47.71 33.50
N SER A 11 16.43 48.33 32.56
CA SER A 11 17.66 47.88 31.95
C SER A 11 18.81 47.89 32.95
N LEU A 12 19.73 46.90 32.90
CA LEU A 12 21.08 47.14 33.39
C LEU A 12 22.09 46.35 32.57
N CYS A 13 22.84 47.11 31.77
CA CYS A 13 24.13 46.73 31.23
C CYS A 13 25.18 46.56 32.30
N LEU A 14 26.04 45.55 32.20
CA LEU A 14 27.42 45.71 32.70
C LEU A 14 28.37 44.94 31.80
N ALA A 15 29.33 45.66 31.31
CA ALA A 15 30.41 45.28 30.43
C ALA A 15 31.67 44.88 31.21
N VAL A 16 32.58 44.19 30.51
CA VAL A 16 34.06 44.17 30.61
C VAL A 16 34.66 43.24 31.66
N LEU A 17 35.43 42.23 31.22
CA LEU A 17 36.91 42.31 31.25
C LEU A 17 37.55 41.18 30.45
N LEU A 18 38.40 41.59 29.50
CA LEU A 18 39.40 40.77 28.81
C LEU A 18 40.49 40.32 29.77
N LEU A 19 40.92 39.08 29.69
CA LEU A 19 42.32 38.70 29.99
C LEU A 19 42.79 37.68 28.98
N ALA A 20 43.80 38.08 28.24
CA ALA A 20 44.59 37.24 27.35
C ALA A 20 45.52 36.35 28.17
N CYS A 21 45.67 35.10 27.78
CA CYS A 21 46.86 34.30 28.03
C CYS A 21 47.22 33.54 26.74
N GLU A 22 48.38 33.89 26.21
CA GLU A 22 49.08 33.15 25.15
C GLU A 22 49.60 31.82 25.68
N GLY A 23 49.51 30.80 24.86
CA GLY A 23 50.10 29.49 25.19
C GLY A 23 50.05 28.57 23.96
N ALA A 24 51.14 28.62 23.17
CA ALA A 24 51.76 27.61 22.30
C ALA A 24 50.91 26.49 21.71
N GLU A 25 50.88 26.48 20.37
CA GLU A 25 50.56 25.31 19.51
C GLU A 25 51.60 24.19 19.68
N PRO A 26 51.17 22.95 19.39
CA PRO A 26 51.95 22.08 18.53
C PRO A 26 51.16 21.69 17.28
N ALA A 27 51.79 21.87 16.13
CA ALA A 27 51.36 21.40 14.83
C ALA A 27 51.18 19.87 14.88
N LEU A 28 49.97 19.41 14.48
CA LEU A 28 49.67 18.03 14.16
C LEU A 28 49.13 17.96 12.74
N ASP A 29 49.86 17.21 11.98
CA ASP A 29 49.77 16.79 10.60
C ASP A 29 48.34 16.60 10.06
N ALA A 30 48.00 17.40 9.03
CA ALA A 30 46.76 17.34 8.29
C ALA A 30 46.91 16.39 7.09
N SER A 31 46.80 15.09 7.36
CA SER A 31 46.59 14.09 6.30
C SER A 31 45.57 13.03 6.73
N MET A 32 44.31 13.41 6.87
CA MET A 32 43.21 12.48 6.76
C MET A 32 42.27 12.97 5.65
N ALA A 33 42.35 12.26 4.54
CA ALA A 33 41.45 12.40 3.42
C ALA A 33 39.99 12.36 3.90
N ARG A 34 39.29 13.46 3.72
CA ARG A 34 37.84 13.50 3.79
C ARG A 34 37.31 12.70 2.61
N SER A 35 36.88 11.47 2.84
CA SER A 35 35.97 10.81 1.94
C SER A 35 34.64 11.56 2.00
N ASN A 36 34.39 12.45 1.06
CA ASN A 36 33.09 12.99 0.79
C ASN A 36 32.20 11.87 0.31
N GLY A 37 31.55 11.17 1.23
CA GLY A 37 30.35 10.44 0.94
C GLY A 37 29.22 11.46 0.81
N GLU A 38 29.04 12.02 -0.39
CA GLU A 38 27.81 12.69 -0.75
C GLU A 38 26.69 11.64 -0.70
N SER A 39 26.01 11.54 0.43
CA SER A 39 24.68 10.96 0.46
C SER A 39 23.79 11.92 -0.33
N GLU A 40 23.47 11.57 -1.58
CA GLU A 40 22.45 12.27 -2.37
C GLU A 40 21.19 12.32 -1.50
N GLU A 41 20.85 13.50 -1.01
CA GLU A 41 19.60 13.75 -0.29
C GLU A 41 18.47 13.60 -1.32
N VAL A 42 17.88 12.39 -1.38
CA VAL A 42 16.85 12.05 -2.35
C VAL A 42 15.59 12.84 -1.97
N THR A 43 15.39 13.98 -2.59
CA THR A 43 14.22 14.84 -2.39
C THR A 43 12.95 14.14 -2.91
N VAL A 44 11.79 14.49 -2.36
CA VAL A 44 10.48 13.99 -2.82
C VAL A 44 10.30 14.22 -4.33
N ASP A 45 10.77 15.35 -4.83
CA ASP A 45 10.71 15.69 -6.26
C ASP A 45 11.59 14.78 -7.13
N SER A 46 12.78 14.39 -6.65
CA SER A 46 13.65 13.48 -7.39
C SER A 46 13.08 12.07 -7.50
N LEU A 47 12.37 11.60 -6.47
CA LEU A 47 11.65 10.32 -6.49
C LEU A 47 10.47 10.36 -7.47
N ALA A 48 9.72 11.45 -7.51
CA ALA A 48 8.61 11.63 -8.44
C ALA A 48 9.08 11.65 -9.90
N ILE A 49 10.19 12.33 -10.19
CA ILE A 49 10.79 12.37 -11.53
C ILE A 49 11.26 10.97 -11.96
N LYS A 50 11.99 10.24 -11.09
CA LYS A 50 12.46 8.88 -11.37
C LYS A 50 11.29 7.92 -11.61
N ALA A 51 10.21 8.00 -10.82
CA ALA A 51 9.01 7.21 -11.02
C ALA A 51 8.35 7.50 -12.37
N LYS A 52 8.22 8.76 -12.75
CA LYS A 52 7.65 9.19 -14.02
C LYS A 52 8.47 8.71 -15.21
N GLN A 53 9.80 8.84 -15.16
CA GLN A 53 10.72 8.34 -16.18
C GLN A 53 10.67 6.81 -16.34
N ALA A 54 10.62 6.09 -15.21
CA ALA A 54 10.50 4.64 -15.21
C ALA A 54 9.19 4.14 -15.83
N ILE A 55 8.08 4.87 -15.67
CA ILE A 55 6.79 4.55 -16.28
C ILE A 55 6.80 4.82 -17.78
N LEU A 56 7.40 5.94 -18.22
CA LEU A 56 7.48 6.32 -19.65
C LEU A 56 8.35 5.36 -20.49
N ALA A 57 9.15 4.51 -19.86
CA ALA A 57 9.91 3.47 -20.58
C ALA A 57 9.02 2.36 -21.15
N TYR A 58 7.74 2.29 -20.78
CA TYR A 58 6.80 1.26 -21.17
C TYR A 58 5.56 1.86 -21.83
N PRO A 59 4.85 1.10 -22.68
CA PRO A 59 3.63 1.58 -23.31
C PRO A 59 2.53 1.81 -22.25
N ALA A 60 1.64 2.76 -22.51
CA ALA A 60 0.43 2.90 -21.73
C ALA A 60 -0.45 1.65 -21.89
N LEU A 61 -0.87 1.06 -20.78
CA LEU A 61 -1.67 -0.16 -20.76
C LEU A 61 -3.14 0.14 -21.05
N THR A 62 -3.74 -0.68 -21.90
CA THR A 62 -5.15 -0.67 -22.28
C THR A 62 -5.69 -2.10 -22.18
N ASP A 63 -7.00 -2.28 -22.27
CA ASP A 63 -7.60 -3.62 -22.30
C ASP A 63 -7.10 -4.47 -23.48
N ALA A 64 -6.57 -3.84 -24.55
CA ALA A 64 -6.08 -4.53 -25.73
C ALA A 64 -4.63 -5.06 -25.60
N ASN A 65 -3.80 -4.46 -24.74
CA ASN A 65 -2.38 -4.83 -24.65
C ASN A 65 -1.94 -5.29 -23.25
N CYS A 66 -2.78 -5.11 -22.22
CA CYS A 66 -2.35 -5.34 -20.84
C CYS A 66 -2.05 -6.83 -20.56
N GLU A 67 -2.79 -7.77 -21.15
CA GLU A 67 -2.59 -9.20 -20.87
C GLU A 67 -1.23 -9.68 -21.38
N GLU A 68 -0.91 -9.43 -22.65
CA GLU A 68 0.39 -9.79 -23.24
C GLU A 68 1.55 -9.12 -22.52
N PHE A 69 1.42 -7.82 -22.23
CA PHE A 69 2.44 -7.08 -21.52
C PHE A 69 2.68 -7.66 -20.11
N LEU A 70 1.62 -7.92 -19.35
CA LEU A 70 1.74 -8.40 -17.96
C LEU A 70 2.28 -9.83 -17.89
N LEU A 71 1.93 -10.71 -18.83
CA LEU A 71 2.51 -12.05 -18.90
C LEU A 71 4.01 -12.01 -19.24
N THR A 72 4.42 -11.12 -20.15
CA THR A 72 5.84 -10.88 -20.44
C THR A 72 6.56 -10.33 -19.19
N TRP A 73 5.94 -9.36 -18.51
CA TRP A 73 6.46 -8.80 -17.27
C TRP A 73 6.65 -9.86 -16.19
N ALA A 74 5.68 -10.75 -15.99
CA ALA A 74 5.76 -11.83 -15.00
C ALA A 74 6.94 -12.78 -15.27
N ALA A 75 7.20 -13.10 -16.54
CA ALA A 75 8.31 -13.98 -16.93
C ALA A 75 9.69 -13.37 -16.63
N GLU A 76 9.80 -12.04 -16.64
CA GLU A 76 11.04 -11.29 -16.39
C GLU A 76 11.22 -10.92 -14.90
N HIS A 77 10.14 -10.97 -14.11
CA HIS A 77 10.11 -10.50 -12.73
C HIS A 77 9.39 -11.55 -11.84
N PRO A 78 10.11 -12.59 -11.42
CA PRO A 78 9.53 -13.70 -10.66
C PRO A 78 9.29 -13.40 -9.16
N GLU A 79 9.59 -12.18 -8.69
CA GLU A 79 9.45 -11.83 -7.28
C GLU A 79 7.97 -11.76 -6.89
N HIS A 80 7.62 -12.51 -5.85
CA HIS A 80 6.24 -12.63 -5.35
C HIS A 80 6.04 -12.03 -3.95
N ARG A 81 7.11 -11.52 -3.32
CA ARG A 81 7.07 -11.02 -1.94
C ARG A 81 7.18 -9.51 -1.90
N PHE A 82 6.36 -8.90 -1.05
CA PHE A 82 6.27 -7.44 -0.93
C PHE A 82 6.21 -7.05 0.54
N GLU A 83 6.83 -5.91 0.86
CA GLU A 83 6.64 -5.24 2.13
C GLU A 83 5.71 -4.05 1.93
N LEU A 84 4.67 -3.99 2.75
CA LEU A 84 3.73 -2.88 2.84
C LEU A 84 3.96 -2.19 4.19
N THR A 85 4.54 -1.00 4.16
CA THR A 85 4.83 -0.18 5.35
C THR A 85 3.71 0.80 5.62
N THR A 86 3.24 0.88 6.86
CA THR A 86 2.19 1.80 7.32
C THR A 86 2.54 2.44 8.65
N SER A 87 1.77 3.44 9.09
CA SER A 87 1.87 4.02 10.43
C SER A 87 1.47 3.05 11.57
N LYS A 88 0.87 1.91 11.23
CA LYS A 88 0.43 0.87 12.20
C LYS A 88 1.39 -0.31 12.27
N GLY A 89 2.44 -0.31 11.47
CA GLY A 89 3.42 -1.37 11.35
C GLY A 89 3.54 -1.90 9.92
N ASP A 90 4.49 -2.79 9.75
CA ASP A 90 4.79 -3.40 8.47
C ASP A 90 3.97 -4.68 8.27
N MET A 91 3.66 -4.96 7.03
CA MET A 91 2.93 -6.14 6.59
C MET A 91 3.70 -6.83 5.46
N LEU A 92 3.80 -8.15 5.50
CA LEU A 92 4.39 -8.94 4.43
C LEU A 92 3.28 -9.56 3.57
N LEU A 93 3.37 -9.31 2.28
CA LEU A 93 2.43 -9.82 1.29
C LEU A 93 3.15 -10.81 0.36
N GLU A 94 2.42 -11.80 -0.09
CA GLU A 94 2.87 -12.77 -1.09
C GLU A 94 1.79 -12.90 -2.16
N THR A 95 2.18 -12.80 -3.45
CA THR A 95 1.27 -13.03 -4.59
C THR A 95 1.36 -14.46 -5.08
N PHE A 96 0.37 -14.89 -5.87
CA PHE A 96 0.23 -16.28 -6.31
C PHE A 96 0.60 -16.45 -7.78
N ASP A 97 1.37 -17.48 -8.11
CA ASP A 97 1.81 -17.80 -9.45
C ASP A 97 0.66 -18.26 -10.37
N ASP A 98 -0.35 -18.90 -9.78
CA ASP A 98 -1.54 -19.39 -10.48
C ASP A 98 -2.60 -18.29 -10.75
N VAL A 99 -2.27 -17.02 -10.44
CA VAL A 99 -3.07 -15.82 -10.74
C VAL A 99 -2.16 -14.77 -11.41
N PRO A 100 -1.57 -15.09 -12.57
CA PRO A 100 -0.41 -14.38 -13.10
C PRO A 100 -0.69 -12.92 -13.50
N LEU A 101 -1.87 -12.62 -14.07
CA LEU A 101 -2.17 -11.26 -14.54
C LEU A 101 -2.31 -10.27 -13.39
N HIS A 102 -3.02 -10.65 -12.32
CA HIS A 102 -3.18 -9.79 -11.15
C HIS A 102 -1.87 -9.64 -10.37
N SER A 103 -1.10 -10.73 -10.22
CA SER A 103 0.21 -10.74 -9.56
C SER A 103 1.19 -9.84 -10.31
N ALA A 104 1.29 -9.98 -11.64
CA ALA A 104 2.14 -9.14 -12.48
C ALA A 104 1.71 -7.67 -12.47
N ASN A 105 0.40 -7.39 -12.53
CA ASN A 105 -0.13 -6.04 -12.48
C ASN A 105 0.23 -5.34 -11.15
N PHE A 106 0.12 -6.07 -10.04
CA PHE A 106 0.50 -5.56 -8.73
C PHE A 106 2.01 -5.31 -8.65
N HIS A 107 2.83 -6.31 -9.04
CA HIS A 107 4.28 -6.19 -9.09
C HIS A 107 4.72 -5.01 -9.97
N TYR A 108 4.20 -4.89 -11.20
CA TYR A 108 4.51 -3.79 -12.12
C TYR A 108 4.30 -2.43 -11.49
N LYS A 109 3.16 -2.21 -10.80
CA LYS A 109 2.86 -0.95 -10.13
C LYS A 109 3.76 -0.68 -8.92
N VAL A 110 4.12 -1.71 -8.16
CA VAL A 110 5.08 -1.57 -7.05
C VAL A 110 6.47 -1.24 -7.57
N ALA A 111 6.96 -1.96 -8.58
CA ALA A 111 8.26 -1.72 -9.22
C ALA A 111 8.34 -0.32 -9.83
N ARG A 112 7.23 0.19 -10.39
CA ARG A 112 7.13 1.55 -10.97
C ARG A 112 6.83 2.63 -9.92
N LYS A 113 6.89 2.32 -8.63
CA LYS A 113 6.70 3.26 -7.52
C LYS A 113 5.33 3.96 -7.53
N TYR A 114 4.33 3.34 -8.16
CA TYR A 114 2.96 3.86 -8.14
C TYR A 114 2.43 3.94 -6.71
N TYR A 115 2.70 2.92 -5.89
CA TYR A 115 2.29 2.80 -4.51
C TYR A 115 3.32 3.37 -3.49
N ALA A 116 4.14 4.35 -3.88
CA ALA A 116 5.18 4.87 -3.01
C ALA A 116 5.30 6.41 -3.01
N PRO A 117 4.53 7.18 -2.22
CA PRO A 117 3.46 6.74 -1.31
C PRO A 117 2.11 6.56 -2.00
N SER A 118 1.21 5.86 -1.34
CA SER A 118 -0.21 5.78 -1.66
C SER A 118 -1.03 5.79 -0.36
N GLU A 119 -2.35 5.60 -0.45
CA GLU A 119 -3.22 5.66 0.72
C GLU A 119 -4.32 4.62 0.68
N PHE A 120 -4.81 4.24 1.87
CA PHE A 120 -6.05 3.51 1.99
C PHE A 120 -7.22 4.48 1.86
N VAL A 121 -8.12 4.14 0.96
CA VAL A 121 -9.26 4.99 0.56
C VAL A 121 -10.59 4.50 1.13
N ARG A 122 -10.61 3.27 1.66
CA ARG A 122 -11.80 2.70 2.28
C ARG A 122 -11.41 1.71 3.37
N ILE A 123 -11.97 1.88 4.56
CA ILE A 123 -11.75 0.98 5.70
C ILE A 123 -13.11 0.59 6.27
N VAL A 124 -13.38 -0.72 6.29
CA VAL A 124 -14.60 -1.27 6.88
C VAL A 124 -14.21 -2.31 7.92
N PRO A 125 -14.48 -2.08 9.20
CA PRO A 125 -14.21 -3.05 10.26
C PRO A 125 -14.83 -4.41 9.94
N ASP A 126 -14.13 -5.49 10.31
CA ASP A 126 -14.56 -6.88 10.07
C ASP A 126 -14.81 -7.23 8.59
N PHE A 127 -14.41 -6.38 7.67
CA PHE A 127 -14.59 -6.59 6.24
C PHE A 127 -13.29 -6.43 5.48
N VAL A 128 -12.90 -5.21 5.07
CA VAL A 128 -11.70 -4.96 4.23
C VAL A 128 -11.00 -3.66 4.60
N VAL A 129 -9.71 -3.57 4.25
CA VAL A 129 -8.92 -2.35 4.12
C VAL A 129 -8.52 -2.23 2.66
N GLN A 130 -9.02 -1.21 1.96
CA GLN A 130 -8.87 -1.02 0.51
C GLN A 130 -8.00 0.20 0.21
N GLY A 131 -7.09 0.06 -0.76
CA GLY A 131 -6.20 1.12 -1.19
C GLY A 131 -5.80 0.99 -2.65
N GLY A 132 -4.89 1.86 -3.07
CA GLY A 132 -4.27 1.84 -4.39
C GLY A 132 -4.84 2.83 -5.39
N ASN A 133 -6.12 3.14 -5.33
CA ASN A 133 -6.75 4.14 -6.21
C ASN A 133 -6.86 5.52 -5.52
N SER A 134 -5.71 6.03 -5.06
CA SER A 134 -5.64 7.33 -4.38
C SER A 134 -6.15 8.47 -5.27
N GLU A 135 -6.82 9.47 -4.68
CA GLU A 135 -7.25 10.71 -5.33
C GLU A 135 -6.14 11.78 -5.37
N ASP A 136 -4.98 11.48 -4.81
CA ASP A 136 -3.81 12.33 -4.86
C ASP A 136 -3.40 12.65 -6.30
N THR A 137 -3.02 13.92 -6.56
CA THR A 137 -2.67 14.41 -7.91
C THR A 137 -1.55 13.60 -8.54
N ARG A 138 -0.52 13.22 -7.76
CA ARG A 138 0.58 12.38 -8.24
C ARG A 138 0.07 11.00 -8.68
N ALA A 139 -0.78 10.37 -7.89
CA ALA A 139 -1.36 9.07 -8.24
C ALA A 139 -2.22 9.16 -9.51
N GLN A 140 -2.97 10.25 -9.70
CA GLN A 140 -3.76 10.49 -10.91
C GLN A 140 -2.87 10.65 -12.14
N GLU A 141 -1.78 11.44 -12.06
CA GLU A 141 -0.80 11.58 -13.14
C GLU A 141 -0.15 10.25 -13.51
N LEU A 142 0.26 9.47 -12.51
CA LEU A 142 0.88 8.16 -12.75
C LEU A 142 -0.11 7.16 -13.37
N ARG A 143 -1.39 7.16 -12.96
CA ARG A 143 -2.43 6.35 -13.60
C ARG A 143 -2.63 6.70 -15.06
N TRP A 144 -2.59 8.00 -15.38
CA TRP A 144 -2.70 8.44 -16.77
C TRP A 144 -1.53 7.93 -17.62
N LEU A 145 -0.31 7.94 -17.06
CA LEU A 145 0.90 7.44 -17.75
C LEU A 145 0.94 5.92 -17.86
N ILE A 146 0.57 5.19 -16.80
CA ILE A 146 0.50 3.72 -16.81
C ILE A 146 -0.61 3.24 -17.74
N GLY A 147 -1.69 3.98 -17.86
CA GLY A 147 -2.81 3.69 -18.73
C GLY A 147 -4.06 3.22 -18.01
N LYS A 148 -5.17 3.18 -18.72
CA LYS A 148 -6.47 2.73 -18.22
C LYS A 148 -6.78 1.35 -18.79
N HIS A 149 -6.83 0.37 -17.91
CA HIS A 149 -7.12 -1.03 -18.25
C HIS A 149 -7.84 -1.74 -17.11
N THR A 150 -8.50 -2.82 -17.45
CA THR A 150 -9.10 -3.78 -16.52
C THR A 150 -8.41 -5.13 -16.69
N LEU A 151 -8.53 -6.01 -15.71
CA LEU A 151 -7.98 -7.37 -15.79
C LEU A 151 -9.13 -8.39 -15.91
N PRO A 152 -9.02 -9.39 -16.77
CA PRO A 152 -9.97 -10.49 -16.79
C PRO A 152 -10.00 -11.19 -15.43
N ALA A 153 -11.14 -11.76 -15.05
CA ALA A 153 -11.25 -12.49 -13.81
C ALA A 153 -10.36 -13.75 -13.81
N GLU A 154 -9.54 -13.92 -12.80
CA GLU A 154 -8.71 -15.12 -12.57
C GLU A 154 -9.20 -15.84 -11.30
N PHE A 155 -10.44 -16.34 -11.34
CA PHE A 155 -11.00 -17.06 -10.20
C PHE A 155 -10.39 -18.45 -10.07
N HIS A 156 -9.93 -18.77 -8.86
CA HIS A 156 -9.35 -20.06 -8.55
C HIS A 156 -10.02 -20.69 -7.34
N SER A 157 -10.36 -21.97 -7.39
CA SER A 157 -11.07 -22.66 -6.30
C SER A 157 -10.32 -22.70 -4.96
N ASN A 158 -8.98 -22.54 -4.99
CA ASN A 158 -8.14 -22.51 -3.79
C ASN A 158 -7.79 -21.08 -3.34
N ARG A 159 -8.12 -20.05 -4.13
CA ARG A 159 -7.82 -18.64 -3.84
C ARG A 159 -9.10 -17.94 -3.41
N LEU A 160 -9.39 -18.06 -2.11
CA LEU A 160 -10.65 -17.60 -1.51
C LEU A 160 -10.39 -16.44 -0.54
N HIS A 161 -11.44 -15.70 -0.21
CA HIS A 161 -11.37 -14.51 0.66
C HIS A 161 -11.27 -14.87 2.15
N PHE A 162 -10.27 -15.68 2.50
CA PHE A 162 -9.90 -15.88 3.89
C PHE A 162 -9.34 -14.60 4.51
N ARG A 163 -9.31 -14.51 5.83
CA ARG A 163 -8.63 -13.41 6.52
C ARG A 163 -7.19 -13.28 6.00
N GLY A 164 -6.79 -12.05 5.67
CA GLY A 164 -5.48 -11.76 5.09
C GLY A 164 -5.40 -11.95 3.58
N ALA A 165 -6.46 -12.39 2.88
CA ALA A 165 -6.45 -12.46 1.42
C ALA A 165 -6.21 -11.06 0.82
N LEU A 166 -5.35 -11.00 -0.20
CA LEU A 166 -5.10 -9.83 -1.03
C LEU A 166 -5.88 -10.00 -2.34
N ALA A 167 -6.81 -9.09 -2.59
CA ALA A 167 -7.73 -9.20 -3.73
C ALA A 167 -7.89 -7.86 -4.45
N MET A 168 -8.35 -7.92 -5.71
CA MET A 168 -8.54 -6.75 -6.55
C MET A 168 -10.00 -6.29 -6.55
N GLY A 169 -10.21 -4.97 -6.44
CA GLY A 169 -11.53 -4.37 -6.56
C GLY A 169 -12.11 -4.45 -7.98
N ARG A 170 -13.41 -4.25 -8.12
CA ARG A 170 -14.07 -4.13 -9.42
C ARG A 170 -15.32 -3.27 -9.35
N THR A 171 -15.76 -2.77 -10.50
CA THR A 171 -17.09 -2.20 -10.65
C THR A 171 -18.14 -3.31 -10.81
N TYR A 172 -19.36 -3.09 -10.30
CA TYR A 172 -20.46 -4.04 -10.47
C TYR A 172 -21.32 -3.72 -11.68
N THR A 173 -21.55 -2.43 -11.95
CA THR A 173 -22.39 -1.97 -13.05
C THR A 173 -21.64 -2.06 -14.37
N GLY A 174 -22.28 -2.66 -15.39
CA GLY A 174 -21.70 -2.78 -16.73
C GLY A 174 -20.50 -3.71 -16.83
N ASN A 175 -20.33 -4.64 -15.89
CA ASN A 175 -19.18 -5.55 -15.82
C ASN A 175 -19.62 -7.02 -15.62
N PRO A 176 -20.29 -7.62 -16.60
CA PRO A 176 -20.78 -9.01 -16.51
C PRO A 176 -19.63 -10.03 -16.44
N GLU A 177 -18.48 -9.72 -17.02
CA GLU A 177 -17.28 -10.57 -17.00
C GLU A 177 -16.50 -10.48 -15.69
N LYS A 178 -16.94 -9.65 -14.74
CA LYS A 178 -16.32 -9.45 -13.43
C LYS A 178 -14.84 -9.03 -13.53
N ARG A 179 -14.48 -8.25 -14.56
CA ARG A 179 -13.13 -7.73 -14.75
C ARG A 179 -12.73 -6.84 -13.58
N SER A 180 -11.50 -6.97 -13.12
CA SER A 180 -10.97 -6.22 -11.99
C SER A 180 -10.53 -4.81 -12.39
N ALA A 181 -10.73 -3.84 -11.49
CA ALA A 181 -10.15 -2.49 -11.59
C ALA A 181 -8.66 -2.57 -11.25
N SER A 182 -7.79 -2.36 -12.23
CA SER A 182 -6.36 -2.70 -12.14
C SER A 182 -5.55 -1.94 -11.06
N TYR A 183 -6.11 -0.91 -10.45
CA TYR A 183 -5.46 -0.07 -9.43
C TYR A 183 -5.94 -0.32 -8.02
N ASP A 184 -7.16 -0.82 -7.84
CA ASP A 184 -7.80 -1.03 -6.55
C ASP A 184 -7.47 -2.40 -5.98
N PHE A 185 -6.80 -2.46 -4.85
CA PHE A 185 -6.64 -3.70 -4.10
C PHE A 185 -7.21 -3.56 -2.69
N TYR A 186 -7.49 -4.68 -2.06
CA TYR A 186 -7.88 -4.71 -0.66
C TYR A 186 -7.31 -5.93 0.07
N LEU A 187 -7.12 -5.75 1.38
CA LEU A 187 -6.79 -6.81 2.31
C LEU A 187 -8.05 -7.20 3.09
N VAL A 188 -8.33 -8.47 3.15
CA VAL A 188 -9.48 -9.02 3.88
C VAL A 188 -9.19 -9.01 5.38
N VAL A 189 -9.91 -8.18 6.12
CA VAL A 189 -9.95 -8.23 7.59
C VAL A 189 -10.78 -9.43 8.02
N GLY A 190 -11.99 -9.51 7.47
CA GLY A 190 -12.92 -10.61 7.66
C GLY A 190 -13.46 -10.73 9.08
N ARG A 191 -14.60 -11.39 9.20
CA ARG A 191 -15.22 -11.75 10.48
C ARG A 191 -15.31 -13.26 10.62
N LYS A 192 -15.69 -13.72 11.80
CA LYS A 192 -16.02 -15.15 12.02
C LYS A 192 -17.15 -15.57 11.08
N VAL A 193 -17.00 -16.74 10.49
CA VAL A 193 -17.95 -17.34 9.55
C VAL A 193 -18.46 -18.66 10.13
N THR A 194 -19.75 -18.93 9.99
CA THR A 194 -20.35 -20.18 10.45
C THR A 194 -20.49 -21.19 9.31
N ARG A 195 -20.52 -22.49 9.63
CA ARG A 195 -20.80 -23.54 8.64
C ARG A 195 -22.18 -23.35 7.98
N ALA A 196 -23.18 -22.87 8.71
CA ALA A 196 -24.51 -22.61 8.18
C ALA A 196 -24.50 -21.49 7.13
N GLU A 197 -23.69 -20.44 7.35
CA GLU A 197 -23.50 -19.36 6.40
C GLU A 197 -22.81 -19.86 5.13
N LEU A 198 -21.76 -20.67 5.24
CA LEU A 198 -21.09 -21.28 4.10
C LEU A 198 -22.05 -22.16 3.29
N ALA A 199 -22.83 -23.02 3.96
CA ALA A 199 -23.83 -23.86 3.29
C ALA A 199 -24.93 -23.04 2.57
N ARG A 200 -25.29 -21.86 3.08
CA ARG A 200 -26.19 -20.94 2.39
C ARG A 200 -25.53 -20.37 1.12
N LEU A 201 -24.29 -19.91 1.21
CA LEU A 201 -23.55 -19.37 0.07
C LEU A 201 -23.31 -20.41 -1.02
N GLU A 202 -23.02 -21.67 -0.65
CA GLU A 202 -22.92 -22.79 -1.61
C GLU A 202 -24.19 -22.93 -2.46
N ARG A 203 -25.37 -22.87 -1.82
CA ARG A 203 -26.66 -22.97 -2.53
C ARG A 203 -26.95 -21.75 -3.38
N GLU A 204 -26.65 -20.54 -2.88
CA GLU A 204 -26.92 -19.28 -3.58
C GLU A 204 -26.03 -19.10 -4.81
N LYS A 205 -24.79 -19.54 -4.74
CA LYS A 205 -23.77 -19.29 -5.79
C LYS A 205 -23.48 -20.52 -6.66
N GLY A 206 -23.95 -21.70 -6.29
CA GLY A 206 -23.82 -22.91 -7.10
C GLY A 206 -22.42 -23.52 -7.11
N PHE A 207 -21.62 -23.33 -6.08
CA PHE A 207 -20.33 -24.00 -5.90
C PHE A 207 -20.25 -24.67 -4.51
N THR A 208 -19.23 -25.49 -4.28
CA THR A 208 -19.07 -26.22 -3.01
C THR A 208 -17.68 -26.00 -2.45
N TYR A 209 -17.60 -25.60 -1.17
CA TYR A 209 -16.36 -25.56 -0.41
C TYR A 209 -15.92 -26.95 0.02
N THR A 210 -14.63 -27.22 -0.03
CA THR A 210 -14.08 -28.42 0.63
C THR A 210 -14.20 -28.30 2.15
N GLU A 211 -14.14 -29.42 2.86
CA GLU A 211 -14.19 -29.40 4.34
C GLU A 211 -13.02 -28.64 4.96
N ALA A 212 -11.84 -28.67 4.31
CA ALA A 212 -10.67 -27.88 4.73
C ALA A 212 -10.94 -26.38 4.61
N GLN A 213 -11.56 -25.92 3.51
CA GLN A 213 -11.92 -24.51 3.30
C GLN A 213 -12.98 -24.06 4.32
N LYS A 214 -14.01 -24.87 4.57
CA LYS A 214 -15.01 -24.59 5.61
C LYS A 214 -14.37 -24.48 6.99
N ALA A 215 -13.49 -25.41 7.33
CA ALA A 215 -12.76 -25.37 8.60
C ALA A 215 -11.87 -24.13 8.72
N ARG A 216 -11.22 -23.71 7.63
CA ARG A 216 -10.41 -22.51 7.60
C ARG A 216 -11.24 -21.24 7.81
N TYR A 217 -12.38 -21.08 7.11
CA TYR A 217 -13.28 -19.94 7.32
C TYR A 217 -13.82 -19.86 8.77
N VAL A 218 -14.17 -21.00 9.35
CA VAL A 218 -14.64 -21.04 10.75
C VAL A 218 -13.55 -20.67 11.74
N ARG A 219 -12.30 -21.10 11.49
CA ARG A 219 -11.16 -20.86 12.37
C ARG A 219 -10.62 -19.44 12.22
N GLU A 220 -10.35 -18.99 10.99
CA GLU A 220 -9.64 -17.75 10.70
C GLU A 220 -10.59 -16.57 10.39
N GLY A 221 -11.76 -16.87 9.85
CA GLY A 221 -12.69 -15.87 9.33
C GLY A 221 -12.42 -15.52 7.88
N GLY A 222 -13.10 -14.49 7.40
CA GLY A 222 -13.00 -14.00 6.04
C GLY A 222 -14.28 -13.37 5.52
N THR A 223 -14.38 -13.23 4.19
CA THR A 223 -15.51 -12.63 3.49
C THR A 223 -16.01 -13.53 2.35
N PRO A 224 -16.54 -14.74 2.66
CA PRO A 224 -16.84 -15.76 1.64
C PRO A 224 -17.90 -15.33 0.62
N HIS A 225 -18.68 -14.30 0.90
CA HIS A 225 -19.62 -13.73 -0.08
C HIS A 225 -18.94 -13.07 -1.28
N LEU A 226 -17.63 -12.76 -1.18
CA LEU A 226 -16.82 -12.22 -2.28
C LEU A 226 -16.16 -13.32 -3.14
N ASP A 227 -16.22 -14.60 -2.72
CA ASP A 227 -15.64 -15.69 -3.49
C ASP A 227 -16.28 -15.78 -4.87
N PHE A 228 -15.45 -15.90 -5.92
CA PHE A 228 -15.85 -15.87 -7.34
C PHE A 228 -16.57 -14.59 -7.79
N GLU A 229 -16.48 -13.53 -6.96
CA GLU A 229 -16.91 -12.18 -7.33
C GLU A 229 -15.73 -11.24 -7.55
N HIS A 230 -14.63 -11.45 -6.83
CA HIS A 230 -13.39 -10.71 -6.96
C HIS A 230 -12.21 -11.69 -7.03
N THR A 231 -11.18 -11.34 -7.78
CA THR A 231 -9.96 -12.16 -7.88
C THR A 231 -9.08 -11.96 -6.64
N VAL A 232 -8.82 -13.06 -5.94
CA VAL A 232 -7.80 -13.14 -4.89
C VAL A 232 -6.49 -13.53 -5.54
N PHE A 233 -5.48 -12.67 -5.47
CA PHE A 233 -4.21 -12.84 -6.16
C PHE A 233 -3.00 -12.95 -5.21
N GLY A 234 -3.24 -12.87 -3.90
CA GLY A 234 -2.19 -12.98 -2.90
C GLY A 234 -2.75 -13.10 -1.50
N GLN A 235 -1.85 -13.02 -0.54
CA GLN A 235 -2.16 -13.11 0.88
C GLN A 235 -1.20 -12.30 1.73
N LEU A 236 -1.68 -11.89 2.89
CA LEU A 236 -0.87 -11.40 4.00
C LEU A 236 -0.22 -12.61 4.69
N THR A 237 1.10 -12.60 4.80
CA THR A 237 1.86 -13.67 5.48
C THR A 237 2.31 -13.26 6.87
N ASP A 238 2.52 -11.96 7.12
CA ASP A 238 2.85 -11.39 8.43
C ASP A 238 2.30 -9.97 8.57
N GLY A 239 2.16 -9.47 9.81
CA GLY A 239 1.63 -8.12 10.10
C GLY A 239 0.11 -8.08 10.31
N PHE A 240 -0.53 -9.19 10.71
CA PHE A 240 -1.98 -9.22 11.00
C PHE A 240 -2.43 -8.24 12.09
N ASP A 241 -1.54 -7.88 13.02
CA ASP A 241 -1.84 -6.86 14.05
C ASP A 241 -1.90 -5.46 13.45
N ALA A 242 -1.04 -5.15 12.47
CA ALA A 242 -1.08 -3.89 11.73
C ALA A 242 -2.37 -3.79 10.89
N LEU A 243 -2.76 -4.87 10.20
CA LEU A 243 -4.03 -4.93 9.47
C LEU A 243 -5.22 -4.71 10.41
N LYS A 244 -5.23 -5.35 11.59
CA LYS A 244 -6.26 -5.16 12.60
C LYS A 244 -6.30 -3.72 13.11
N ALA A 245 -5.15 -3.11 13.39
CA ALA A 245 -5.07 -1.72 13.85
C ALA A 245 -5.57 -0.73 12.78
N LEU A 246 -5.28 -0.98 11.49
CA LEU A 246 -5.84 -0.20 10.38
C LEU A 246 -7.35 -0.35 10.28
N SER A 247 -7.88 -1.57 10.46
CA SER A 247 -9.30 -1.87 10.25
C SER A 247 -10.26 -1.17 11.22
N ILE A 248 -9.75 -0.60 12.31
CA ILE A 248 -10.52 0.14 13.31
C ILE A 248 -10.27 1.65 13.28
N GLU A 249 -9.55 2.15 12.26
CA GLU A 249 -9.38 3.58 12.08
C GLU A 249 -10.74 4.25 11.84
N PRO A 250 -10.99 5.44 12.46
CA PRO A 250 -12.23 6.17 12.26
C PRO A 250 -12.43 6.57 10.80
N THR A 251 -13.66 6.37 10.30
CA THR A 251 -14.08 6.70 8.94
C THR A 251 -15.27 7.64 8.92
N ASP A 252 -15.53 8.25 7.78
CA ASP A 252 -16.76 8.98 7.51
C ASP A 252 -17.92 8.02 7.09
N ALA A 253 -19.04 8.61 6.70
CA ALA A 253 -20.23 7.85 6.28
C ALA A 253 -20.04 7.05 4.97
N SER A 254 -18.94 7.29 4.24
CA SER A 254 -18.56 6.59 3.00
C SER A 254 -17.43 5.58 3.22
N ASP A 255 -17.14 5.25 4.47
CA ASP A 255 -16.03 4.39 4.88
C ASP A 255 -14.62 4.98 4.58
N TRP A 256 -14.51 6.30 4.24
CA TRP A 256 -13.26 6.97 4.00
C TRP A 256 -12.57 7.31 5.33
N PRO A 257 -11.26 7.01 5.52
CA PRO A 257 -10.55 7.32 6.76
C PRO A 257 -10.55 8.83 7.06
N LEU A 258 -10.95 9.22 8.30
CA LEU A 258 -10.92 10.62 8.73
C LEU A 258 -9.51 11.21 8.81
N ARG A 259 -8.50 10.37 8.93
CA ARG A 259 -7.09 10.72 8.84
C ARG A 259 -6.47 9.92 7.72
N ARG A 260 -5.72 10.59 6.86
CA ARG A 260 -5.00 9.93 5.77
C ARG A 260 -4.17 8.78 6.30
N GLN A 261 -4.43 7.59 5.81
CA GLN A 261 -3.70 6.36 6.14
C GLN A 261 -2.77 6.03 4.98
N GLU A 262 -1.55 6.57 5.03
CA GLU A 262 -0.54 6.33 3.99
C GLU A 262 0.07 4.95 4.11
N PHE A 263 0.46 4.40 2.97
CA PHE A 263 1.30 3.22 2.88
C PHE A 263 2.35 3.35 1.79
N ARG A 264 3.36 2.50 1.88
CA ARG A 264 4.39 2.31 0.84
C ARG A 264 4.55 0.82 0.58
N LEU A 265 4.70 0.48 -0.69
CA LEU A 265 4.97 -0.88 -1.11
C LEU A 265 6.35 -0.95 -1.77
N LYS A 266 7.10 -1.99 -1.44
CA LYS A 266 8.34 -2.35 -2.13
C LYS A 266 8.37 -3.84 -2.43
N VAL A 267 9.00 -4.22 -3.53
CA VAL A 267 9.33 -5.62 -3.85
C VAL A 267 10.45 -6.05 -2.90
N LEU A 268 10.37 -7.26 -2.37
CA LEU A 268 11.45 -7.91 -1.65
C LEU A 268 12.17 -8.86 -2.61
N SER A 269 13.49 -8.73 -2.71
CA SER A 269 14.33 -9.75 -3.34
C SER A 269 14.41 -10.96 -2.41
N ASP A 270 14.38 -12.14 -2.99
CA ASP A 270 14.60 -13.40 -2.28
C ASP A 270 15.99 -13.51 -1.69
#